data_69c0561cfbe816f1afc9d34cbf25caf2
#
_entry.id   69c0561cfbe816f1afc9d34cbf25caf2
#
_cell.length_a   1.000
_cell.length_b   1.000
_cell.length_c   1.000
_cell.angle_alpha   90.00
_cell.angle_beta   90.00
_cell.angle_gamma   90.00
#
_symmetry.space_group_name_H-M   'P 1'
#
loop_
_entity.id
_entity.type
_entity.pdbx_description
1 polymer ?
#
loop_
_entity_poly.entity_id
_entity_poly.type
_entity_poly.pdbx_seq_one_letter_code
_entity_poly.pdbx_strand_id
1 'polypeptide(L)'
;MSKENYLFTSESVSEGHPDKVSDRVSDAIVDVFLAEDPVSRVAVETLCTTNRVVLAGEVRGPDNITHKVMEEVAREAVKDIGYEQSGFHWAEMDVAVHVHAQSTDIAQGVDASGNKDEGAGDQGIMFGYACRETDVLMPAPIHYSHAILKNLAEARHAGEVTGLGPDSKSQITLQYEDDKPVGATSVVVSTQHDGDLDQSTVKEIVRPYVEAALPDGWMCPEEEFYVNPTGLFVIGGPDGDAGLTGRKIIVDTYGGAAPHGGGAFSGKDPTKVDRSAAYAARYLSKNVVAAELAEKCTIQLAYAIGVSKPLSVYVNTAGTGSVDEEKLAIALQNVMDLSPRGIREHLQLSRPIYSRSAAYGHFGREPDLDGGFSWEKVDLVGPLKSEL
;
A
#
# COMPACT_ATOMS: atom_id res chain seq x y z
N MET A 1 26.36 -6.70 14.05
CA MET A 1 26.17 -6.50 15.49
C MET A 1 24.68 -6.20 15.66
N SER A 2 23.92 -7.07 16.32
CA SER A 2 22.54 -6.74 16.73
C SER A 2 22.60 -5.53 17.65
N LYS A 3 21.69 -4.58 17.47
CA LYS A 3 21.49 -3.51 18.45
C LYS A 3 20.69 -4.13 19.59
N GLU A 4 21.27 -4.24 20.77
CA GLU A 4 20.61 -4.92 21.89
C GLU A 4 19.30 -4.22 22.27
N ASN A 5 19.27 -2.88 22.33
CA ASN A 5 18.07 -2.10 22.66
C ASN A 5 17.98 -0.84 21.80
N TYR A 6 16.82 -0.57 21.20
CA TYR A 6 16.58 0.64 20.41
C TYR A 6 15.08 0.95 20.30
N LEU A 7 14.77 2.17 19.88
CA LEU A 7 13.42 2.60 19.53
C LEU A 7 13.30 2.64 18.01
N PHE A 8 12.15 2.19 17.50
CA PHE A 8 11.81 2.35 16.10
C PHE A 8 10.37 2.84 15.95
N THR A 9 10.20 3.82 15.06
CA THR A 9 8.92 4.52 14.85
C THR A 9 8.45 4.32 13.43
N SER A 10 7.16 4.09 13.27
CA SER A 10 6.46 4.13 11.97
C SER A 10 5.15 4.91 12.10
N GLU A 11 4.66 5.37 10.96
CA GLU A 11 3.39 6.10 10.87
C GLU A 11 2.49 5.52 9.78
N SER A 12 1.20 5.77 9.92
CA SER A 12 0.18 5.48 8.92
C SER A 12 -0.77 6.65 8.76
N VAL A 13 -1.48 6.67 7.64
CA VAL A 13 -2.56 7.63 7.37
C VAL A 13 -3.80 6.88 6.89
N SER A 14 -4.99 7.42 7.21
CA SER A 14 -6.27 6.81 6.85
C SER A 14 -6.62 6.98 5.37
N GLU A 15 -7.68 6.30 4.96
CA GLU A 15 -8.28 6.46 3.62
C GLU A 15 -8.68 7.89 3.28
N GLY A 16 -9.01 8.70 4.30
CA GLY A 16 -9.41 10.10 4.14
C GLY A 16 -8.24 11.10 4.12
N HIS A 17 -7.02 10.67 4.37
CA HIS A 17 -5.85 11.53 4.18
C HIS A 17 -5.78 12.02 2.72
N PRO A 18 -5.46 13.30 2.43
CA PRO A 18 -5.50 13.83 1.06
C PRO A 18 -4.76 13.00 0.01
N ASP A 19 -3.54 12.54 0.34
CA ASP A 19 -2.76 11.69 -0.56
C ASP A 19 -3.43 10.32 -0.75
N LYS A 20 -4.07 9.76 0.27
CA LYS A 20 -4.76 8.46 0.15
C LYS A 20 -6.12 8.57 -0.56
N VAL A 21 -6.81 9.70 -0.46
CA VAL A 21 -7.96 10.02 -1.33
C VAL A 21 -7.52 9.98 -2.79
N SER A 22 -6.37 10.60 -3.11
CA SER A 22 -5.81 10.60 -4.46
C SER A 22 -5.43 9.20 -4.93
N ASP A 23 -4.79 8.38 -4.07
CA ASP A 23 -4.46 6.99 -4.35
C ASP A 23 -5.73 6.15 -4.59
N ARG A 24 -6.76 6.31 -3.75
CA ARG A 24 -8.04 5.59 -3.86
C ARG A 24 -8.75 5.90 -5.17
N VAL A 25 -8.81 7.19 -5.55
CA VAL A 25 -9.42 7.61 -6.82
C VAL A 25 -8.65 7.04 -8.01
N SER A 26 -7.31 7.14 -8.01
CA SER A 26 -6.47 6.60 -9.07
C SER A 26 -6.62 5.08 -9.23
N ASP A 27 -6.68 4.33 -8.14
CA ASP A 27 -6.88 2.88 -8.18
C ASP A 27 -8.32 2.48 -8.55
N ALA A 28 -9.32 3.28 -8.24
CA ALA A 28 -10.67 3.08 -8.73
C ALA A 28 -10.76 3.23 -10.27
N ILE A 29 -9.97 4.14 -10.85
CA ILE A 29 -9.85 4.23 -12.31
C ILE A 29 -9.16 2.99 -12.89
N VAL A 30 -8.09 2.48 -12.27
CA VAL A 30 -7.48 1.20 -12.70
C VAL A 30 -8.48 0.06 -12.68
N ASP A 31 -9.25 -0.05 -11.60
CA ASP A 31 -10.23 -1.14 -11.42
C ASP A 31 -11.35 -1.10 -12.46
N VAL A 32 -11.89 0.07 -12.81
CA VAL A 32 -12.96 0.16 -13.82
C VAL A 32 -12.47 -0.26 -15.20
N PHE A 33 -11.22 0.06 -15.58
CA PHE A 33 -10.64 -0.39 -16.83
C PHE A 33 -10.39 -1.90 -16.85
N LEU A 34 -9.82 -2.46 -15.77
CA LEU A 34 -9.53 -3.90 -15.69
C LEU A 34 -10.78 -4.76 -15.55
N ALA A 35 -11.87 -4.23 -15.01
CA ALA A 35 -13.15 -4.91 -14.95
C ALA A 35 -13.76 -5.13 -16.34
N GLU A 36 -13.60 -4.16 -17.25
CA GLU A 36 -14.12 -4.23 -18.62
C GLU A 36 -13.16 -5.00 -19.56
N ASP A 37 -11.84 -4.75 -19.40
CA ASP A 37 -10.81 -5.41 -20.21
C ASP A 37 -9.53 -5.66 -19.38
N PRO A 38 -9.22 -6.93 -19.04
CA PRO A 38 -8.03 -7.31 -18.25
C PRO A 38 -6.67 -6.95 -18.86
N VAL A 39 -6.65 -6.57 -20.15
CA VAL A 39 -5.42 -6.14 -20.83
C VAL A 39 -5.29 -4.61 -20.96
N SER A 40 -6.20 -3.87 -20.37
CA SER A 40 -6.14 -2.40 -20.30
C SER A 40 -4.80 -1.91 -19.77
N ARG A 41 -4.35 -0.76 -20.28
CA ARG A 41 -3.18 -0.02 -19.79
C ARG A 41 -3.65 1.27 -19.16
N VAL A 42 -3.23 1.52 -17.94
CA VAL A 42 -3.63 2.69 -17.14
C VAL A 42 -2.43 3.27 -16.42
N ALA A 43 -2.24 4.56 -16.57
CA ALA A 43 -1.33 5.36 -15.80
C ALA A 43 -2.05 6.68 -15.51
N VAL A 44 -2.79 6.74 -14.39
CA VAL A 44 -3.60 7.90 -14.01
C VAL A 44 -3.24 8.36 -12.61
N GLU A 45 -2.82 9.59 -12.52
CA GLU A 45 -2.51 10.29 -11.29
C GLU A 45 -3.64 11.24 -10.93
N THR A 46 -3.86 11.41 -9.64
CA THR A 46 -4.92 12.26 -9.09
C THR A 46 -4.31 13.33 -8.20
N LEU A 47 -4.79 14.56 -8.36
CA LEU A 47 -4.60 15.66 -7.41
C LEU A 47 -5.95 16.00 -6.78
N CYS A 48 -5.98 16.10 -5.45
CA CYS A 48 -7.14 16.56 -4.68
C CYS A 48 -6.78 17.83 -3.91
N THR A 49 -7.70 18.80 -3.88
CA THR A 49 -7.62 20.02 -3.06
C THR A 49 -9.03 20.51 -2.77
N THR A 50 -9.22 21.66 -2.10
CA THR A 50 -10.52 22.21 -1.75
C THR A 50 -11.52 22.10 -2.90
N ASN A 51 -12.54 21.30 -2.70
CA ASN A 51 -13.64 21.01 -3.63
C ASN A 51 -13.24 20.71 -5.08
N ARG A 52 -12.04 20.14 -5.28
CA ARG A 52 -11.54 19.83 -6.63
C ARG A 52 -10.75 18.53 -6.65
N VAL A 53 -10.98 17.75 -7.72
CA VAL A 53 -10.21 16.58 -8.11
C VAL A 53 -9.76 16.75 -9.56
N VAL A 54 -8.48 16.47 -9.82
CA VAL A 54 -7.91 16.51 -11.18
C VAL A 54 -7.32 15.13 -11.47
N LEU A 55 -7.80 14.48 -12.53
CA LEU A 55 -7.26 13.24 -13.08
C LEU A 55 -6.40 13.57 -14.28
N ALA A 56 -5.16 13.09 -14.30
CA ALA A 56 -4.24 13.29 -15.41
C ALA A 56 -3.47 12.00 -15.73
N GLY A 57 -3.20 11.76 -17.00
CA GLY A 57 -2.45 10.58 -17.41
C GLY A 57 -2.88 10.01 -18.75
N GLU A 58 -2.53 8.74 -18.98
CA GLU A 58 -2.81 8.05 -20.21
C GLU A 58 -3.42 6.66 -19.99
N VAL A 59 -4.28 6.27 -20.93
CA VAL A 59 -4.98 4.97 -20.90
C VAL A 59 -5.01 4.33 -22.29
N ARG A 60 -5.07 3.01 -22.33
CA ARG A 60 -5.42 2.19 -23.49
C ARG A 60 -6.37 1.10 -23.02
N GLY A 61 -7.61 1.16 -23.44
CA GLY A 61 -8.66 0.24 -23.00
C GLY A 61 -9.98 0.52 -23.73
N PRO A 62 -11.10 0.02 -23.20
CA PRO A 62 -12.41 0.13 -23.82
C PRO A 62 -12.88 1.58 -23.99
N ASP A 63 -13.45 1.90 -25.15
CA ASP A 63 -13.94 3.24 -25.50
C ASP A 63 -15.14 3.71 -24.66
N ASN A 64 -15.86 2.78 -24.03
CA ASN A 64 -16.99 3.08 -23.15
C ASN A 64 -16.54 3.68 -21.80
N ILE A 65 -15.29 3.56 -21.42
CA ILE A 65 -14.74 4.25 -20.23
C ILE A 65 -14.38 5.69 -20.61
N THR A 66 -15.39 6.52 -20.70
CA THR A 66 -15.28 7.94 -21.07
C THR A 66 -14.83 8.81 -19.89
N HIS A 67 -14.47 10.08 -20.16
CA HIS A 67 -14.19 11.06 -19.10
C HIS A 67 -15.34 11.20 -18.10
N LYS A 68 -16.58 11.08 -18.56
CA LYS A 68 -17.74 11.11 -17.68
C LYS A 68 -17.80 9.91 -16.72
N VAL A 69 -17.48 8.72 -17.21
CA VAL A 69 -17.37 7.52 -16.37
C VAL A 69 -16.26 7.69 -15.34
N MET A 70 -15.10 8.22 -15.74
CA MET A 70 -13.98 8.48 -14.81
C MET A 70 -14.38 9.51 -13.73
N GLU A 71 -15.14 10.56 -14.09
CA GLU A 71 -15.70 11.52 -13.14
C GLU A 71 -16.62 10.82 -12.12
N GLU A 72 -17.55 9.99 -12.60
CA GLU A 72 -18.49 9.24 -11.75
C GLU A 72 -17.76 8.30 -10.80
N VAL A 73 -16.73 7.60 -11.28
CA VAL A 73 -15.86 6.72 -10.47
C VAL A 73 -15.12 7.50 -9.39
N ALA A 74 -14.57 8.68 -9.72
CA ALA A 74 -13.90 9.54 -8.74
C ALA A 74 -14.86 10.01 -7.65
N ARG A 75 -16.09 10.41 -8.01
CA ARG A 75 -17.13 10.81 -7.05
C ARG A 75 -17.54 9.66 -6.12
N GLU A 76 -17.73 8.47 -6.65
CA GLU A 76 -18.10 7.30 -5.85
C GLU A 76 -16.97 6.92 -4.89
N ALA A 77 -15.70 6.97 -5.31
CA ALA A 77 -14.56 6.73 -4.44
C ALA A 77 -14.50 7.72 -3.26
N VAL A 78 -14.75 9.01 -3.51
CA VAL A 78 -14.78 10.05 -2.46
C VAL A 78 -15.98 9.87 -1.53
N LYS A 79 -17.13 9.45 -2.07
CA LYS A 79 -18.34 9.14 -1.30
C LYS A 79 -18.14 7.93 -0.39
N ASP A 80 -17.52 6.85 -0.88
CA ASP A 80 -17.18 5.66 -0.09
C ASP A 80 -16.28 6.00 1.09
N ILE A 81 -15.32 6.92 0.92
CA ILE A 81 -14.47 7.44 2.00
C ILE A 81 -15.31 8.21 3.04
N GLY A 82 -16.40 8.83 2.63
CA GLY A 82 -17.34 9.54 3.50
C GLY A 82 -17.14 11.06 3.55
N TYR A 83 -16.66 11.69 2.47
CA TYR A 83 -16.52 13.15 2.40
C TYR A 83 -17.81 13.85 1.99
N GLU A 84 -18.44 14.52 2.97
CA GLU A 84 -19.63 15.37 2.83
C GLU A 84 -19.48 16.74 3.53
N GLN A 85 -18.24 17.23 3.61
CA GLN A 85 -17.95 18.55 4.21
C GLN A 85 -17.96 19.68 3.19
N SER A 86 -18.23 20.93 3.61
CA SER A 86 -18.43 22.06 2.69
C SER A 86 -17.21 22.34 1.79
N GLY A 87 -15.99 22.07 2.25
CA GLY A 87 -14.77 22.29 1.49
C GLY A 87 -14.32 21.08 0.67
N PHE A 88 -14.94 19.89 0.85
CA PHE A 88 -14.70 18.71 0.03
C PHE A 88 -15.88 17.75 0.11
N HIS A 89 -16.72 17.75 -0.94
CA HIS A 89 -17.96 16.99 -0.96
C HIS A 89 -18.07 16.18 -2.27
N TRP A 90 -18.34 14.87 -2.17
CA TRP A 90 -18.37 13.96 -3.32
C TRP A 90 -19.32 14.41 -4.44
N ALA A 91 -20.49 15.03 -4.12
CA ALA A 91 -21.46 15.48 -5.10
C ALA A 91 -21.16 16.88 -5.67
N GLU A 92 -20.47 17.73 -4.90
CA GLU A 92 -20.29 19.16 -5.23
C GLU A 92 -18.89 19.49 -5.78
N MET A 93 -17.91 18.64 -5.53
CA MET A 93 -16.55 18.87 -6.01
C MET A 93 -16.47 18.97 -7.52
N ASP A 94 -15.61 19.84 -8.04
CA ASP A 94 -15.27 19.93 -9.45
C ASP A 94 -14.28 18.80 -9.81
N VAL A 95 -14.59 18.01 -10.85
CA VAL A 95 -13.73 16.95 -11.33
C VAL A 95 -13.24 17.26 -12.75
N ALA A 96 -11.96 17.55 -12.88
CA ALA A 96 -11.33 17.81 -14.18
C ALA A 96 -10.59 16.55 -14.67
N VAL A 97 -10.94 16.07 -15.87
CA VAL A 97 -10.33 14.86 -16.44
C VAL A 97 -9.44 15.25 -17.62
N HIS A 98 -8.14 15.09 -17.44
CA HIS A 98 -7.07 15.33 -18.43
C HIS A 98 -6.37 14.01 -18.79
N VAL A 99 -7.15 12.95 -19.02
CA VAL A 99 -6.68 11.64 -19.42
C VAL A 99 -6.80 11.52 -20.93
N HIS A 100 -5.74 11.03 -21.58
CA HIS A 100 -5.67 10.86 -23.02
C HIS A 100 -5.26 9.43 -23.41
N ALA A 101 -5.35 9.10 -24.70
CA ALA A 101 -4.93 7.81 -25.20
C ALA A 101 -3.39 7.66 -25.10
N GLN A 102 -2.92 6.48 -24.67
CA GLN A 102 -1.49 6.16 -24.62
C GLN A 102 -0.84 6.29 -26.00
N SER A 103 0.37 6.85 -26.05
CA SER A 103 1.13 7.00 -27.31
C SER A 103 1.51 5.65 -27.90
N THR A 104 1.50 5.57 -29.25
CA THR A 104 1.89 4.35 -29.98
C THR A 104 3.36 3.99 -29.81
N ASP A 105 4.22 4.95 -29.51
CA ASP A 105 5.67 4.73 -29.33
C ASP A 105 5.97 3.94 -28.05
N ILE A 106 5.25 4.21 -26.96
CA ILE A 106 5.37 3.47 -25.69
C ILE A 106 4.87 2.03 -25.90
N ALA A 107 3.78 1.84 -26.63
CA ALA A 107 3.21 0.52 -26.90
C ALA A 107 4.19 -0.41 -27.65
N GLN A 108 4.97 0.10 -28.61
CA GLN A 108 5.93 -0.71 -29.39
C GLN A 108 7.08 -1.28 -28.55
N GLY A 109 7.50 -0.57 -27.49
CA GLY A 109 8.60 -1.00 -26.60
C GLY A 109 8.21 -2.11 -25.64
N VAL A 110 6.93 -2.21 -25.30
CA VAL A 110 6.41 -2.99 -24.18
C VAL A 110 5.61 -4.21 -24.64
N ASP A 111 4.85 -4.09 -25.74
CA ASP A 111 3.98 -5.17 -26.21
C ASP A 111 4.79 -6.34 -26.80
N ALA A 112 4.36 -7.56 -26.53
CA ALA A 112 4.90 -8.75 -27.17
C ALA A 112 4.61 -8.70 -28.66
N SER A 113 5.65 -8.86 -29.49
CA SER A 113 5.51 -8.91 -30.94
C SER A 113 6.39 -10.01 -31.55
N GLY A 114 5.80 -10.93 -32.31
CA GLY A 114 6.52 -12.05 -32.92
C GLY A 114 7.12 -12.99 -31.87
N ASN A 115 8.43 -13.20 -31.87
CA ASN A 115 9.16 -14.04 -30.92
C ASN A 115 9.68 -13.29 -29.68
N LYS A 116 9.31 -12.01 -29.48
CA LYS A 116 9.74 -11.20 -28.36
C LYS A 116 8.74 -11.27 -27.20
N ASP A 117 9.21 -11.70 -26.03
CA ASP A 117 8.44 -11.64 -24.80
C ASP A 117 8.15 -10.18 -24.40
N GLU A 118 7.07 -9.99 -23.64
CA GLU A 118 6.73 -8.69 -23.05
C GLU A 118 7.87 -8.20 -22.15
N GLY A 119 8.44 -7.05 -22.48
CA GLY A 119 9.48 -6.42 -21.70
C GLY A 119 8.91 -5.52 -20.60
N ALA A 120 9.74 -5.16 -19.61
CA ALA A 120 9.38 -4.17 -18.62
C ALA A 120 9.10 -2.81 -19.30
N GLY A 121 8.01 -2.15 -18.87
CA GLY A 121 7.59 -0.86 -19.42
C GLY A 121 8.50 0.30 -19.05
N ASP A 122 9.32 0.13 -18.02
CA ASP A 122 10.29 1.10 -17.55
C ASP A 122 11.48 0.40 -16.90
N GLN A 123 12.55 1.13 -16.65
CA GLN A 123 13.61 0.72 -15.73
C GLN A 123 13.15 0.93 -14.29
N GLY A 124 13.70 0.16 -13.34
CA GLY A 124 13.41 0.39 -11.93
C GLY A 124 14.04 -0.65 -11.02
N ILE A 125 14.03 -0.33 -9.74
CA ILE A 125 14.37 -1.23 -8.65
C ILE A 125 13.17 -1.35 -7.69
N MET A 126 12.82 -2.56 -7.30
CA MET A 126 11.71 -2.83 -6.40
C MET A 126 12.18 -3.68 -5.23
N PHE A 127 11.67 -3.39 -4.05
CA PHE A 127 12.04 -4.10 -2.84
C PHE A 127 10.86 -4.87 -2.26
N GLY A 128 11.16 -6.08 -1.80
CA GLY A 128 10.28 -6.86 -0.94
C GLY A 128 10.94 -7.07 0.43
N TYR A 129 10.12 -7.14 1.47
CA TYR A 129 10.58 -7.41 2.82
C TYR A 129 9.58 -8.27 3.59
N ALA A 130 10.10 -9.10 4.48
CA ALA A 130 9.33 -9.83 5.48
C ALA A 130 10.18 -10.06 6.73
N CYS A 131 9.54 -10.09 7.89
CA CYS A 131 10.17 -10.38 9.18
C CYS A 131 9.17 -11.03 10.12
N ARG A 132 9.67 -11.75 11.17
CA ARG A 132 8.83 -12.45 12.16
C ARG A 132 8.43 -11.56 13.34
N GLU A 133 8.06 -10.31 13.08
CA GLU A 133 7.63 -9.40 14.15
C GLU A 133 6.11 -9.45 14.38
N THR A 134 5.35 -9.89 13.37
CA THR A 134 3.89 -10.05 13.42
C THR A 134 3.46 -11.33 12.69
N ASP A 135 2.25 -11.82 12.94
CA ASP A 135 1.70 -13.02 12.30
C ASP A 135 1.60 -12.90 10.77
N VAL A 136 1.44 -11.67 10.27
CA VAL A 136 1.42 -11.39 8.83
C VAL A 136 2.81 -11.16 8.22
N LEU A 137 3.85 -11.37 9.02
CA LEU A 137 5.27 -11.23 8.65
C LEU A 137 5.61 -9.81 8.15
N MET A 138 5.12 -8.80 8.88
CA MET A 138 5.37 -7.37 8.66
C MET A 138 6.12 -6.76 9.86
N PRO A 139 6.85 -5.64 9.65
CA PRO A 139 7.40 -4.86 10.75
C PRO A 139 6.27 -4.38 11.68
N ALA A 140 6.44 -4.58 12.98
CA ALA A 140 5.43 -4.30 13.99
C ALA A 140 4.96 -2.82 14.02
N PRO A 141 5.85 -1.80 13.94
CA PRO A 141 5.43 -0.40 14.03
C PRO A 141 4.45 0.01 12.92
N ILE A 142 4.73 -0.34 11.66
CA ILE A 142 3.82 0.00 10.55
C ILE A 142 2.54 -0.82 10.61
N HIS A 143 2.63 -2.10 10.96
CA HIS A 143 1.47 -2.98 11.09
C HIS A 143 0.46 -2.44 12.11
N TYR A 144 0.91 -2.09 13.31
CA TYR A 144 0.03 -1.55 14.35
C TYR A 144 -0.45 -0.13 14.03
N SER A 145 0.38 0.70 13.38
CA SER A 145 -0.08 2.00 12.90
C SER A 145 -1.25 1.87 11.92
N HIS A 146 -1.18 0.92 10.97
CA HIS A 146 -2.30 0.61 10.07
C HIS A 146 -3.52 0.08 10.82
N ALA A 147 -3.32 -0.86 11.75
CA ALA A 147 -4.41 -1.50 12.48
C ALA A 147 -5.25 -0.48 13.27
N ILE A 148 -4.62 0.48 13.95
CA ILE A 148 -5.33 1.56 14.67
C ILE A 148 -6.27 2.32 13.74
N LEU A 149 -5.78 2.79 12.61
CA LEU A 149 -6.57 3.61 11.68
C LEU A 149 -7.63 2.81 10.94
N LYS A 150 -7.33 1.55 10.62
CA LYS A 150 -8.29 0.64 10.01
C LYS A 150 -9.45 0.35 10.97
N ASN A 151 -9.17 0.05 12.24
CA ASN A 151 -10.21 -0.17 13.26
C ASN A 151 -11.11 1.06 13.43
N LEU A 152 -10.52 2.27 13.47
CA LEU A 152 -11.28 3.53 13.53
C LEU A 152 -12.16 3.75 12.29
N ALA A 153 -11.64 3.47 11.09
CA ALA A 153 -12.40 3.62 9.85
C ALA A 153 -13.55 2.61 9.77
N GLU A 154 -13.31 1.35 10.12
CA GLU A 154 -14.34 0.30 10.16
C GLU A 154 -15.47 0.68 11.12
N ALA A 155 -15.15 1.16 12.33
CA ALA A 155 -16.14 1.62 13.31
C ALA A 155 -16.92 2.86 12.82
N ARG A 156 -16.27 3.79 12.13
CA ARG A 156 -16.90 4.96 11.51
C ARG A 156 -17.88 4.52 10.41
N HIS A 157 -17.47 3.64 9.51
CA HIS A 157 -18.32 3.12 8.44
C HIS A 157 -19.49 2.27 8.98
N ALA A 158 -19.29 1.55 10.07
CA ALA A 158 -20.34 0.80 10.75
C ALA A 158 -21.32 1.69 11.55
N GLY A 159 -21.02 3.00 11.71
CA GLY A 159 -21.79 3.91 12.54
C GLY A 159 -21.66 3.65 14.07
N GLU A 160 -20.67 2.89 14.47
CA GLU A 160 -20.36 2.63 15.89
C GLU A 160 -19.68 3.83 16.54
N VAL A 161 -18.93 4.60 15.75
CA VAL A 161 -18.31 5.87 16.13
C VAL A 161 -18.93 7.00 15.33
N THR A 162 -19.41 8.01 16.06
CA THR A 162 -19.95 9.26 15.52
C THR A 162 -19.05 10.44 15.88
N GLY A 163 -19.07 11.49 15.08
CA GLY A 163 -18.31 12.71 15.33
C GLY A 163 -16.83 12.65 14.92
N LEU A 164 -16.36 11.52 14.36
CA LEU A 164 -15.03 11.46 13.73
C LEU A 164 -15.14 11.57 12.20
N GLY A 165 -14.27 12.39 11.60
CA GLY A 165 -14.15 12.52 10.14
C GLY A 165 -13.23 11.48 9.52
N PRO A 166 -13.13 11.44 8.17
CA PRO A 166 -12.35 10.43 7.45
C PRO A 166 -10.84 10.58 7.56
N ASP A 167 -10.33 11.80 7.80
CA ASP A 167 -8.89 12.08 7.83
C ASP A 167 -8.30 11.78 9.19
N SER A 168 -7.32 10.89 9.21
CA SER A 168 -6.57 10.59 10.43
C SER A 168 -5.17 10.09 10.13
N LYS A 169 -4.29 10.22 11.15
CA LYS A 169 -2.90 9.77 11.15
C LYS A 169 -2.61 9.05 12.45
N SER A 170 -1.78 8.03 12.40
CA SER A 170 -1.24 7.35 13.57
C SER A 170 0.27 7.25 13.48
N GLN A 171 0.93 7.27 14.62
CA GLN A 171 2.36 7.02 14.74
C GLN A 171 2.61 6.20 15.99
N ILE A 172 3.41 5.15 15.88
CA ILE A 172 3.79 4.28 16.99
C ILE A 172 5.30 4.20 17.08
N THR A 173 5.82 4.38 18.31
CA THR A 173 7.21 4.09 18.65
C THR A 173 7.25 2.84 19.51
N LEU A 174 7.94 1.80 19.05
CA LEU A 174 8.13 0.56 19.78
C LEU A 174 9.55 0.48 20.34
N GLN A 175 9.64 -0.06 21.56
CA GLN A 175 10.90 -0.54 22.16
C GLN A 175 11.24 -1.90 21.56
N TYR A 176 12.50 -2.05 21.16
CA TYR A 176 13.09 -3.33 20.74
C TYR A 176 14.13 -3.79 21.75
N GLU A 177 14.09 -5.08 22.09
CA GLU A 177 15.06 -5.79 22.88
C GLU A 177 15.52 -7.03 22.09
N ASP A 178 16.83 -7.19 21.90
CA ASP A 178 17.41 -8.27 21.09
C ASP A 178 16.74 -8.42 19.71
N ASP A 179 16.53 -7.29 19.01
CA ASP A 179 15.86 -7.20 17.71
C ASP A 179 14.38 -7.65 17.68
N LYS A 180 13.71 -7.73 18.83
CA LYS A 180 12.29 -8.05 18.95
C LYS A 180 11.51 -6.89 19.54
N PRO A 181 10.37 -6.53 18.98
CA PRO A 181 9.51 -5.51 19.58
C PRO A 181 8.87 -6.04 20.87
N VAL A 182 8.87 -5.24 21.94
CA VAL A 182 8.40 -5.66 23.27
C VAL A 182 7.28 -4.78 23.84
N GLY A 183 7.02 -3.61 23.27
CA GLY A 183 5.94 -2.73 23.70
C GLY A 183 6.02 -1.34 23.11
N ALA A 184 4.93 -0.58 23.20
CA ALA A 184 4.90 0.80 22.75
C ALA A 184 5.45 1.74 23.82
N THR A 185 6.33 2.64 23.44
CA THR A 185 6.81 3.74 24.29
C THR A 185 6.05 5.03 24.04
N SER A 186 5.46 5.20 22.83
CA SER A 186 4.65 6.35 22.47
C SER A 186 3.65 5.98 21.38
N VAL A 187 2.43 6.52 21.49
CA VAL A 187 1.39 6.44 20.47
C VAL A 187 0.80 7.80 20.22
N VAL A 188 0.77 8.22 18.95
CA VAL A 188 0.15 9.47 18.51
C VAL A 188 -0.98 9.15 17.54
N VAL A 189 -2.17 9.70 17.79
CA VAL A 189 -3.29 9.66 16.84
C VAL A 189 -3.79 11.08 16.61
N SER A 190 -3.79 11.51 15.36
CA SER A 190 -4.45 12.75 14.94
C SER A 190 -5.64 12.37 14.08
N THR A 191 -6.86 12.73 14.48
CA THR A 191 -8.08 12.39 13.77
C THR A 191 -9.01 13.58 13.65
N GLN A 192 -9.58 13.74 12.45
CA GLN A 192 -10.61 14.74 12.17
C GLN A 192 -11.84 14.45 13.01
N HIS A 193 -12.48 15.51 13.54
CA HIS A 193 -13.66 15.40 14.40
C HIS A 193 -14.60 16.60 14.24
N ASP A 194 -15.85 16.43 14.69
CA ASP A 194 -16.83 17.50 14.73
C ASP A 194 -16.43 18.60 15.72
N GLY A 195 -16.78 19.84 15.41
CA GLY A 195 -16.32 21.01 16.18
C GLY A 195 -16.92 21.15 17.58
N ASP A 196 -17.91 20.32 17.95
CA ASP A 196 -18.50 20.26 19.28
C ASP A 196 -17.82 19.24 20.21
N LEU A 197 -16.90 18.42 19.69
CA LEU A 197 -16.09 17.51 20.49
C LEU A 197 -14.81 18.19 20.98
N ASP A 198 -14.55 18.08 22.28
CA ASP A 198 -13.26 18.50 22.84
C ASP A 198 -12.20 17.38 22.71
N GLN A 199 -10.94 17.75 22.92
CA GLN A 199 -9.80 16.84 22.79
C GLN A 199 -9.91 15.62 23.74
N SER A 200 -10.43 15.81 24.96
CA SER A 200 -10.56 14.72 25.92
C SER A 200 -11.59 13.69 25.47
N THR A 201 -12.72 14.15 24.94
CA THR A 201 -13.75 13.28 24.37
C THR A 201 -13.21 12.50 23.15
N VAL A 202 -12.48 13.16 22.25
CA VAL A 202 -11.84 12.48 21.10
C VAL A 202 -10.83 11.43 21.59
N LYS A 203 -10.05 11.72 22.65
CA LYS A 203 -9.11 10.76 23.24
C LYS A 203 -9.83 9.53 23.82
N GLU A 204 -10.96 9.72 24.49
CA GLU A 204 -11.78 8.62 25.02
C GLU A 204 -12.38 7.75 23.90
N ILE A 205 -12.83 8.36 22.80
CA ILE A 205 -13.36 7.64 21.63
C ILE A 205 -12.26 6.80 20.97
N VAL A 206 -11.06 7.34 20.79
CA VAL A 206 -9.94 6.71 20.06
C VAL A 206 -9.30 5.56 20.87
N ARG A 207 -9.21 5.68 22.19
CA ARG A 207 -8.49 4.75 23.07
C ARG A 207 -8.83 3.27 22.84
N PRO A 208 -10.09 2.83 22.83
CA PRO A 208 -10.41 1.41 22.65
C PRO A 208 -9.88 0.80 21.34
N TYR A 209 -9.80 1.60 20.29
CA TYR A 209 -9.31 1.15 18.98
C TYR A 209 -7.78 1.04 18.93
N VAL A 210 -7.08 1.88 19.72
CA VAL A 210 -5.63 1.75 19.92
C VAL A 210 -5.32 0.51 20.74
N GLU A 211 -6.01 0.31 21.86
CA GLU A 211 -5.84 -0.85 22.74
C GLU A 211 -6.16 -2.16 22.02
N ALA A 212 -7.21 -2.19 21.19
CA ALA A 212 -7.58 -3.36 20.39
C ALA A 212 -6.59 -3.68 19.25
N ALA A 213 -5.83 -2.70 18.79
CA ALA A 213 -4.82 -2.89 17.73
C ALA A 213 -3.50 -3.44 18.27
N LEU A 214 -3.19 -3.21 19.56
CA LEU A 214 -1.92 -3.59 20.17
C LEU A 214 -2.03 -4.95 20.91
N PRO A 215 -0.95 -5.73 21.00
CA PRO A 215 -0.89 -6.87 21.88
C PRO A 215 -1.14 -6.49 23.34
N ASP A 216 -1.67 -7.42 24.13
CA ASP A 216 -1.92 -7.22 25.55
C ASP A 216 -0.66 -6.72 26.29
N GLY A 217 -0.81 -5.62 27.02
CA GLY A 217 0.27 -5.01 27.78
C GLY A 217 1.26 -4.14 26.98
N TRP A 218 1.01 -3.92 25.70
CA TRP A 218 1.86 -3.10 24.83
C TRP A 218 1.50 -1.62 24.79
N MET A 219 0.40 -1.21 25.45
CA MET A 219 0.02 0.20 25.50
C MET A 219 1.12 1.04 26.16
N CYS A 220 1.41 2.21 25.58
CA CYS A 220 2.38 3.16 26.13
C CYS A 220 1.89 3.77 27.46
N PRO A 221 2.79 4.39 28.26
CA PRO A 221 2.41 5.21 29.42
C PRO A 221 1.40 6.29 29.04
N GLU A 222 0.50 6.66 29.97
CA GLU A 222 -0.59 7.62 29.71
C GLU A 222 -0.09 8.98 29.23
N GLU A 223 1.04 9.43 29.75
CA GLU A 223 1.70 10.68 29.36
C GLU A 223 2.30 10.66 27.95
N GLU A 224 2.47 9.46 27.38
CA GLU A 224 3.00 9.24 26.03
C GLU A 224 1.91 8.85 25.02
N PHE A 225 0.65 8.86 25.43
CA PHE A 225 -0.52 8.66 24.58
C PHE A 225 -1.11 10.00 24.15
N TYR A 226 -0.78 10.45 22.94
CA TYR A 226 -1.18 11.72 22.37
C TYR A 226 -2.32 11.57 21.38
N VAL A 227 -3.45 12.25 21.63
CA VAL A 227 -4.55 12.36 20.66
C VAL A 227 -4.81 13.82 20.38
N ASN A 228 -4.76 14.21 19.09
CA ASN A 228 -4.88 15.60 18.63
C ASN A 228 -4.06 16.59 19.50
N PRO A 229 -2.75 16.42 19.62
CA PRO A 229 -1.94 17.22 20.56
C PRO A 229 -1.95 18.73 20.28
N THR A 230 -2.35 19.14 19.08
CA THR A 230 -2.53 20.56 18.71
C THR A 230 -3.92 21.11 19.08
N GLY A 231 -4.83 20.26 19.60
CA GLY A 231 -6.19 20.61 19.98
C GLY A 231 -7.21 20.22 18.93
N LEU A 232 -7.73 21.20 18.16
CA LEU A 232 -8.80 20.96 17.17
C LEU A 232 -8.27 20.43 15.84
N PHE A 233 -9.01 19.46 15.28
CA PHE A 233 -8.81 18.97 13.91
C PHE A 233 -10.18 18.82 13.22
N VAL A 234 -10.82 19.94 12.92
CA VAL A 234 -12.19 19.97 12.33
C VAL A 234 -12.13 19.97 10.81
N ILE A 235 -11.27 20.78 10.20
CA ILE A 235 -11.06 20.80 8.75
C ILE A 235 -9.96 19.79 8.42
N GLY A 236 -10.35 18.74 7.70
CA GLY A 236 -9.44 17.68 7.28
C GLY A 236 -9.61 17.32 5.81
N GLY A 237 -8.82 16.35 5.36
CA GLY A 237 -8.82 15.90 4.00
C GLY A 237 -8.34 16.96 3.00
N PRO A 238 -8.75 16.85 1.73
CA PRO A 238 -8.31 17.75 0.66
C PRO A 238 -8.68 19.23 0.85
N ASP A 239 -9.58 19.54 1.77
CA ASP A 239 -9.87 20.95 2.15
C ASP A 239 -8.78 21.52 3.06
N GLY A 240 -8.19 20.70 3.92
CA GLY A 240 -7.10 21.10 4.81
C GLY A 240 -5.75 21.17 4.13
N ASP A 241 -5.43 20.23 3.26
CA ASP A 241 -4.16 20.11 2.52
C ASP A 241 -4.36 19.39 1.19
N ALA A 242 -3.55 19.72 0.19
CA ALA A 242 -3.61 19.08 -1.12
C ALA A 242 -3.02 17.67 -1.08
N GLY A 243 -3.67 16.74 -1.78
CA GLY A 243 -3.21 15.36 -1.97
C GLY A 243 -2.78 15.05 -3.39
N LEU A 244 -1.85 14.12 -3.53
CA LEU A 244 -1.37 13.59 -4.79
C LEU A 244 -1.16 12.09 -4.72
N THR A 245 -1.47 11.38 -5.81
CA THR A 245 -1.14 9.96 -5.98
C THR A 245 0.35 9.71 -5.77
N GLY A 246 0.69 8.68 -5.02
CA GLY A 246 2.07 8.21 -4.86
C GLY A 246 2.93 9.03 -3.90
N ARG A 247 2.35 9.82 -2.99
CA ARG A 247 3.08 10.56 -1.95
C ARG A 247 3.16 9.87 -0.59
N LYS A 248 2.63 8.65 -0.47
CA LYS A 248 2.65 7.84 0.77
C LYS A 248 3.29 6.47 0.56
N ILE A 249 4.29 6.39 -0.32
CA ILE A 249 4.93 5.13 -0.74
C ILE A 249 5.59 4.35 0.41
N ILE A 250 6.06 5.02 1.45
CA ILE A 250 6.64 4.39 2.64
C ILE A 250 5.53 3.81 3.54
N VAL A 251 4.42 4.54 3.68
CA VAL A 251 3.21 4.06 4.37
C VAL A 251 2.61 2.85 3.63
N ASP A 252 2.61 2.88 2.30
CA ASP A 252 2.11 1.80 1.45
C ASP A 252 2.92 0.50 1.59
N THR A 253 4.17 0.58 2.04
CA THR A 253 5.12 -0.54 2.07
C THR A 253 5.51 -0.95 3.50
N TYR A 254 6.70 -0.58 3.98
CA TYR A 254 7.27 -1.16 5.20
C TYR A 254 7.53 -0.13 6.30
N GLY A 255 7.03 1.11 6.19
CA GLY A 255 7.15 2.13 7.23
C GLY A 255 8.58 2.52 7.59
N GLY A 256 9.51 2.40 6.66
CA GLY A 256 10.92 2.72 6.86
C GLY A 256 11.79 1.55 7.35
N ALA A 257 11.21 0.36 7.62
CA ALA A 257 11.96 -0.81 8.07
C ALA A 257 12.76 -1.48 6.94
N ALA A 258 12.45 -1.21 5.67
CA ALA A 258 13.15 -1.73 4.50
C ALA A 258 13.41 -0.60 3.48
N PRO A 259 14.38 -0.78 2.56
CA PRO A 259 14.59 0.11 1.43
C PRO A 259 13.34 0.23 0.55
N HIS A 260 13.26 1.32 -0.22
CA HIS A 260 12.23 1.55 -1.23
C HIS A 260 12.86 1.98 -2.56
N GLY A 261 12.33 1.48 -3.68
CA GLY A 261 12.85 1.81 -5.03
C GLY A 261 12.37 3.17 -5.57
N GLY A 262 11.36 3.79 -4.94
CA GLY A 262 10.80 5.09 -5.30
C GLY A 262 9.53 5.02 -6.15
N GLY A 263 9.20 3.88 -6.77
CA GLY A 263 8.00 3.70 -7.59
C GLY A 263 6.71 3.68 -6.76
N ALA A 264 5.73 4.51 -7.12
CA ALA A 264 4.39 4.47 -6.56
C ALA A 264 3.56 3.32 -7.17
N PHE A 265 2.56 2.82 -6.43
CA PHE A 265 1.68 1.74 -6.87
C PHE A 265 0.38 2.24 -7.47
N SER A 266 -0.37 3.07 -6.74
CA SER A 266 -1.71 3.51 -7.13
C SER A 266 -1.72 4.22 -8.48
N GLY A 267 -2.79 4.03 -9.24
CA GLY A 267 -2.98 4.60 -10.56
C GLY A 267 -2.31 3.83 -11.71
N LYS A 268 -1.57 2.77 -11.42
CA LYS A 268 -0.82 1.97 -12.40
C LYS A 268 -1.45 0.58 -12.57
N ASP A 269 -1.70 0.18 -13.82
CA ASP A 269 -2.05 -1.22 -14.13
C ASP A 269 -0.87 -2.18 -13.88
N PRO A 270 -1.09 -3.51 -13.78
CA PRO A 270 -0.06 -4.46 -13.37
C PRO A 270 1.04 -4.72 -14.41
N THR A 271 1.05 -4.08 -15.57
CA THR A 271 2.18 -4.14 -16.49
C THR A 271 3.34 -3.24 -16.07
N LYS A 272 3.09 -2.26 -15.21
CA LYS A 272 4.10 -1.41 -14.60
C LYS A 272 4.82 -2.18 -13.50
N VAL A 273 6.10 -2.45 -13.72
CA VAL A 273 6.94 -3.22 -12.77
C VAL A 273 7.11 -2.53 -11.42
N ASP A 274 6.99 -1.20 -11.34
CA ASP A 274 6.93 -0.46 -10.07
C ASP A 274 5.92 -1.07 -9.10
N ARG A 275 4.77 -1.50 -9.61
CA ARG A 275 3.70 -2.13 -8.83
C ARG A 275 3.87 -3.65 -8.80
N SER A 276 3.85 -4.31 -9.93
CA SER A 276 3.80 -5.77 -10.02
C SER A 276 5.05 -6.44 -9.45
N ALA A 277 6.25 -5.91 -9.74
CA ALA A 277 7.48 -6.49 -9.22
C ALA A 277 7.72 -6.17 -7.74
N ALA A 278 7.20 -5.06 -7.20
CA ALA A 278 7.19 -4.81 -5.76
C ALA A 278 6.28 -5.83 -5.03
N TYR A 279 5.12 -6.17 -5.61
CA TYR A 279 4.26 -7.23 -5.08
C TYR A 279 4.93 -8.61 -5.16
N ALA A 280 5.58 -8.93 -6.29
CA ALA A 280 6.36 -10.16 -6.43
C ALA A 280 7.52 -10.24 -5.41
N ALA A 281 8.25 -9.15 -5.21
CA ALA A 281 9.33 -9.09 -4.22
C ALA A 281 8.81 -9.31 -2.79
N ARG A 282 7.63 -8.73 -2.43
CA ARG A 282 6.96 -9.02 -1.15
C ARG A 282 6.54 -10.47 -1.05
N TYR A 283 5.91 -11.01 -2.07
CA TYR A 283 5.48 -12.41 -2.11
C TYR A 283 6.65 -13.39 -1.89
N LEU A 284 7.75 -13.17 -2.59
CA LEU A 284 8.96 -13.98 -2.45
C LEU A 284 9.57 -13.86 -1.06
N SER A 285 9.76 -12.64 -0.53
CA SER A 285 10.35 -12.44 0.80
C SER A 285 9.47 -13.03 1.90
N LYS A 286 8.13 -12.90 1.78
CA LYS A 286 7.19 -13.51 2.72
C LYS A 286 7.28 -15.04 2.71
N ASN A 287 7.38 -15.67 1.54
CA ASN A 287 7.53 -17.12 1.42
C ASN A 287 8.87 -17.63 1.97
N VAL A 288 9.97 -16.87 1.83
CA VAL A 288 11.27 -17.22 2.44
C VAL A 288 11.15 -17.28 3.96
N VAL A 289 10.55 -16.26 4.58
CA VAL A 289 10.37 -16.21 6.04
C VAL A 289 9.35 -17.24 6.51
N ALA A 290 8.23 -17.43 5.79
CA ALA A 290 7.25 -18.46 6.09
C ALA A 290 7.81 -19.89 5.98
N ALA A 291 8.74 -20.12 5.06
CA ALA A 291 9.46 -21.40 4.92
C ALA A 291 10.50 -21.65 6.02
N GLU A 292 10.69 -20.73 6.96
CA GLU A 292 11.69 -20.79 8.03
C GLU A 292 13.13 -20.82 7.51
N LEU A 293 13.36 -20.26 6.32
CA LEU A 293 14.70 -20.14 5.73
C LEU A 293 15.46 -18.92 6.28
N ALA A 294 14.75 -17.94 6.83
CA ALA A 294 15.31 -16.77 7.52
C ALA A 294 14.27 -16.14 8.46
N GLU A 295 14.76 -15.40 9.49
CA GLU A 295 13.89 -14.57 10.35
C GLU A 295 13.51 -13.25 9.69
N LYS A 296 14.39 -12.73 8.81
CA LYS A 296 14.21 -11.50 8.04
C LYS A 296 14.70 -11.74 6.61
N CYS A 297 13.98 -11.21 5.63
CA CYS A 297 14.39 -11.32 4.23
C CYS A 297 14.06 -10.04 3.47
N THR A 298 15.07 -9.42 2.89
CA THR A 298 14.97 -8.33 1.92
C THR A 298 15.29 -8.85 0.54
N ILE A 299 14.43 -8.59 -0.45
CA ILE A 299 14.67 -8.93 -1.85
C ILE A 299 14.63 -7.66 -2.68
N GLN A 300 15.62 -7.49 -3.58
CA GLN A 300 15.59 -6.45 -4.60
C GLN A 300 15.46 -7.10 -5.98
N LEU A 301 14.53 -6.62 -6.78
CA LEU A 301 14.40 -6.92 -8.20
C LEU A 301 14.77 -5.66 -9.00
N ALA A 302 15.52 -5.82 -10.10
CA ALA A 302 15.89 -4.72 -10.97
C ALA A 302 15.52 -5.04 -12.41
N TYR A 303 14.93 -4.06 -13.13
CA TYR A 303 14.52 -4.19 -14.52
C TYR A 303 15.10 -3.08 -15.39
N ALA A 304 15.30 -3.41 -16.68
CA ALA A 304 15.57 -2.43 -17.73
C ALA A 304 14.38 -2.36 -18.68
N ILE A 305 14.11 -1.18 -19.20
CA ILE A 305 13.04 -0.97 -20.19
C ILE A 305 13.18 -1.92 -21.37
N GLY A 306 12.09 -2.56 -21.79
CA GLY A 306 12.03 -3.49 -22.91
C GLY A 306 12.70 -4.84 -22.70
N VAL A 307 13.20 -5.14 -21.48
CA VAL A 307 13.79 -6.43 -21.11
C VAL A 307 12.81 -7.23 -20.26
N SER A 308 12.56 -8.48 -20.63
CA SER A 308 11.58 -9.35 -19.96
C SER A 308 12.10 -9.95 -18.64
N LYS A 309 13.40 -10.23 -18.56
CA LYS A 309 13.98 -10.82 -17.36
C LYS A 309 14.54 -9.74 -16.43
N PRO A 310 14.48 -9.92 -15.09
CA PRO A 310 15.16 -9.01 -14.19
C PRO A 310 16.67 -8.99 -14.49
N LEU A 311 17.29 -7.81 -14.38
CA LEU A 311 18.75 -7.65 -14.50
C LEU A 311 19.48 -8.29 -13.32
N SER A 312 18.84 -8.27 -12.16
CA SER A 312 19.36 -8.86 -10.92
C SER A 312 18.25 -9.24 -9.96
N VAL A 313 18.50 -10.28 -9.18
CA VAL A 313 17.74 -10.69 -8.01
C VAL A 313 18.71 -10.70 -6.84
N TYR A 314 18.59 -9.75 -5.95
CA TYR A 314 19.41 -9.65 -4.74
C TYR A 314 18.60 -10.10 -3.53
N VAL A 315 19.22 -10.92 -2.68
CA VAL A 315 18.63 -11.42 -1.45
C VAL A 315 19.54 -11.07 -0.27
N ASN A 316 18.95 -10.59 0.81
CA ASN A 316 19.64 -10.33 2.07
C ASN A 316 18.78 -10.82 3.24
N THR A 317 19.29 -11.78 3.97
CA THR A 317 18.63 -12.39 5.14
C THR A 317 19.07 -11.74 6.47
N ALA A 318 19.82 -10.65 6.41
CA ALA A 318 20.37 -9.94 7.58
C ALA A 318 21.18 -10.87 8.52
N GLY A 319 21.82 -11.90 7.97
CA GLY A 319 22.59 -12.89 8.73
C GLY A 319 21.73 -13.91 9.49
N THR A 320 20.42 -13.94 9.25
CA THR A 320 19.50 -14.91 9.89
C THR A 320 19.19 -16.12 9.01
N GLY A 321 19.73 -16.17 7.79
CA GLY A 321 19.48 -17.23 6.82
C GLY A 321 20.07 -18.58 7.24
N SER A 322 19.30 -19.65 7.03
CA SER A 322 19.73 -21.04 7.20
C SER A 322 20.42 -21.61 5.95
N VAL A 323 20.32 -20.90 4.82
CA VAL A 323 20.90 -21.24 3.52
C VAL A 323 21.67 -20.05 2.94
N ASP A 324 22.56 -20.34 2.01
CA ASP A 324 23.32 -19.33 1.29
C ASP A 324 22.41 -18.45 0.43
N GLU A 325 22.62 -17.11 0.47
CA GLU A 325 21.78 -16.13 -0.20
C GLU A 325 21.83 -16.22 -1.73
N GLU A 326 22.97 -16.65 -2.32
CA GLU A 326 23.07 -16.87 -3.78
C GLU A 326 22.24 -18.08 -4.20
N LYS A 327 22.28 -19.18 -3.43
CA LYS A 327 21.45 -20.35 -3.68
C LYS A 327 19.98 -20.02 -3.53
N LEU A 328 19.63 -19.22 -2.53
CA LEU A 328 18.25 -18.76 -2.32
C LEU A 328 17.78 -17.90 -3.49
N ALA A 329 18.61 -16.98 -4.00
CA ALA A 329 18.29 -16.15 -5.16
C ALA A 329 18.05 -16.99 -6.44
N ILE A 330 18.77 -18.09 -6.62
CA ILE A 330 18.57 -19.04 -7.73
C ILE A 330 17.25 -19.80 -7.53
N ALA A 331 17.02 -20.35 -6.34
CA ALA A 331 15.79 -21.08 -6.02
C ALA A 331 14.52 -20.23 -6.25
N LEU A 332 14.55 -18.96 -5.85
CA LEU A 332 13.45 -18.01 -6.07
C LEU A 332 13.12 -17.83 -7.56
N GLN A 333 14.13 -17.78 -8.43
CA GLN A 333 13.95 -17.68 -9.88
C GLN A 333 13.49 -19.00 -10.52
N ASN A 334 13.77 -20.15 -9.90
CA ASN A 334 13.27 -21.44 -10.37
C ASN A 334 11.80 -21.67 -10.03
N VAL A 335 11.33 -21.16 -8.87
CA VAL A 335 9.95 -21.38 -8.42
C VAL A 335 8.95 -20.36 -8.95
N MET A 336 9.42 -19.22 -9.52
CA MET A 336 8.57 -18.19 -10.07
C MET A 336 9.21 -17.52 -11.29
N ASP A 337 8.46 -17.42 -12.38
CA ASP A 337 8.84 -16.59 -13.52
C ASP A 337 8.73 -15.10 -13.15
N LEU A 338 9.87 -14.41 -13.08
CA LEU A 338 9.96 -12.99 -12.73
C LEU A 338 9.89 -12.06 -13.93
N SER A 339 9.48 -12.54 -15.12
CA SER A 339 9.10 -11.65 -16.20
C SER A 339 7.85 -10.86 -15.86
N PRO A 340 7.62 -9.64 -16.41
CA PRO A 340 6.40 -8.87 -16.15
C PRO A 340 5.12 -9.67 -16.40
N ARG A 341 5.08 -10.50 -17.45
CA ARG A 341 3.98 -11.43 -17.72
C ARG A 341 3.88 -12.51 -16.67
N GLY A 342 4.99 -13.20 -16.34
CA GLY A 342 5.01 -14.28 -15.36
C GLY A 342 4.50 -13.82 -14.00
N ILE A 343 4.89 -12.62 -13.55
CA ILE A 343 4.39 -12.02 -12.31
C ILE A 343 2.88 -11.79 -12.37
N ARG A 344 2.37 -11.17 -13.44
CA ARG A 344 0.92 -10.90 -13.57
C ARG A 344 0.08 -12.16 -13.58
N GLU A 345 0.53 -13.18 -14.30
CA GLU A 345 -0.17 -14.47 -14.40
C GLU A 345 -0.11 -15.23 -13.08
N HIS A 346 1.06 -15.35 -12.45
CA HIS A 346 1.24 -16.05 -11.19
C HIS A 346 0.42 -15.44 -10.05
N LEU A 347 0.48 -14.12 -9.89
CA LEU A 347 -0.26 -13.39 -8.86
C LEU A 347 -1.67 -12.98 -9.28
N GLN A 348 -2.09 -13.31 -10.52
CA GLN A 348 -3.43 -12.99 -11.07
C GLN A 348 -3.80 -11.51 -10.98
N LEU A 349 -2.87 -10.63 -11.33
CA LEU A 349 -2.99 -9.18 -11.11
C LEU A 349 -3.90 -8.46 -12.14
N SER A 350 -4.28 -9.08 -13.25
CA SER A 350 -5.15 -8.49 -14.27
C SER A 350 -6.64 -8.56 -13.87
N ARG A 351 -6.97 -8.04 -12.69
CA ARG A 351 -8.31 -8.04 -12.07
C ARG A 351 -8.59 -6.71 -11.39
N PRO A 352 -9.85 -6.32 -11.16
CA PRO A 352 -10.21 -5.11 -10.42
C PRO A 352 -10.07 -5.33 -8.90
N ILE A 353 -8.84 -5.29 -8.40
CA ILE A 353 -8.48 -5.62 -7.02
C ILE A 353 -7.74 -4.49 -6.29
N TYR A 354 -7.57 -3.33 -6.92
CA TYR A 354 -6.62 -2.31 -6.50
C TYR A 354 -7.20 -1.25 -5.56
N SER A 355 -8.45 -0.82 -5.74
CA SER A 355 -9.10 0.19 -4.89
C SER A 355 -9.01 -0.14 -3.40
N ARG A 356 -9.15 -1.41 -3.04
CA ARG A 356 -9.08 -1.89 -1.65
C ARG A 356 -7.67 -1.88 -1.06
N SER A 357 -6.64 -1.81 -1.91
CA SER A 357 -5.24 -1.76 -1.48
C SER A 357 -4.72 -0.35 -1.25
N ALA A 358 -5.47 0.68 -1.69
CA ALA A 358 -5.03 2.06 -1.69
C ALA A 358 -4.87 2.69 -0.29
N ALA A 359 -5.34 2.04 0.79
CA ALA A 359 -5.20 2.53 2.16
C ALA A 359 -4.82 1.38 3.11
N TYR A 360 -4.22 1.72 4.25
CA TYR A 360 -3.83 0.80 5.33
C TYR A 360 -2.78 -0.23 4.91
N GLY A 361 -1.89 0.15 3.97
CA GLY A 361 -0.79 -0.67 3.47
C GLY A 361 -1.19 -1.66 2.38
N HIS A 362 -0.30 -1.83 1.39
CA HIS A 362 -0.43 -2.85 0.36
C HIS A 362 0.02 -4.22 0.84
N PHE A 363 0.77 -4.28 1.94
CA PHE A 363 1.35 -5.50 2.51
C PHE A 363 0.83 -5.77 3.92
N GLY A 364 0.94 -7.04 4.35
CA GLY A 364 0.45 -7.48 5.64
C GLY A 364 -1.07 -7.63 5.70
N ARG A 365 -1.69 -7.96 4.58
CA ARG A 365 -3.13 -8.18 4.43
C ARG A 365 -3.42 -9.68 4.24
N GLU A 366 -4.66 -10.08 4.51
CA GLU A 366 -5.10 -11.44 4.17
C GLU A 366 -5.49 -11.51 2.69
N PRO A 367 -5.11 -12.59 1.97
CA PRO A 367 -5.55 -12.80 0.60
C PRO A 367 -7.06 -12.97 0.50
N ASP A 368 -7.70 -12.22 -0.40
CA ASP A 368 -9.14 -12.32 -0.66
C ASP A 368 -9.48 -13.47 -1.60
N LEU A 369 -10.70 -13.99 -1.49
CA LEU A 369 -11.20 -15.09 -2.35
C LEU A 369 -11.31 -14.69 -3.83
N ASP A 370 -11.51 -13.42 -4.13
CA ASP A 370 -11.61 -12.88 -5.48
C ASP A 370 -10.25 -12.49 -6.10
N GLY A 371 -9.14 -12.74 -5.37
CA GLY A 371 -7.77 -12.53 -5.82
C GLY A 371 -7.11 -11.26 -5.31
N GLY A 372 -7.78 -10.45 -4.49
CA GLY A 372 -7.18 -9.33 -3.78
C GLY A 372 -6.04 -9.81 -2.88
N PHE A 373 -4.98 -9.02 -2.75
CA PHE A 373 -3.79 -9.33 -1.95
C PHE A 373 -3.17 -10.70 -2.23
N SER A 374 -3.25 -11.20 -3.47
CA SER A 374 -2.69 -12.50 -3.89
C SER A 374 -1.20 -12.63 -3.60
N TRP A 375 -0.47 -11.51 -3.54
CA TRP A 375 0.95 -11.42 -3.17
C TRP A 375 1.24 -11.65 -1.68
N GLU A 376 0.22 -11.85 -0.87
CA GLU A 376 0.36 -12.22 0.54
C GLU A 376 0.22 -13.74 0.80
N LYS A 377 0.00 -14.55 -0.24
CA LYS A 377 -0.03 -16.02 -0.12
C LYS A 377 1.33 -16.59 0.26
N VAL A 378 1.31 -17.75 0.93
CA VAL A 378 2.51 -18.48 1.38
C VAL A 378 2.62 -19.87 0.72
N ASP A 379 2.20 -19.98 -0.51
CA ASP A 379 2.08 -21.23 -1.28
C ASP A 379 3.38 -21.66 -1.99
N LEU A 380 4.46 -20.86 -1.92
CA LEU A 380 5.80 -21.27 -2.38
C LEU A 380 6.65 -21.97 -1.32
N VAL A 381 6.18 -22.14 -0.08
CA VAL A 381 6.94 -22.78 1.01
C VAL A 381 7.44 -24.19 0.62
N GLY A 382 6.53 -25.01 0.07
CA GLY A 382 6.88 -26.37 -0.39
C GLY A 382 7.87 -26.37 -1.56
N PRO A 383 7.55 -25.66 -2.67
CA PRO A 383 8.47 -25.50 -3.80
C PRO A 383 9.87 -24.99 -3.42
N LEU A 384 9.98 -23.96 -2.58
CA LEU A 384 11.28 -23.43 -2.13
C LEU A 384 12.10 -24.45 -1.36
N LYS A 385 11.47 -25.19 -0.42
CA LYS A 385 12.16 -26.26 0.34
C LYS A 385 12.61 -27.42 -0.55
N SER A 386 11.99 -27.61 -1.71
CA SER A 386 12.38 -28.66 -2.66
C SER A 386 13.53 -28.25 -3.56
N GLU A 387 13.77 -26.97 -3.76
CA GLU A 387 14.86 -26.41 -4.58
C GLU A 387 16.18 -26.26 -3.79
N LEU A 388 16.12 -26.27 -2.47
CA LEU A 388 17.27 -26.04 -1.56
C LEU A 388 17.75 -27.30 -0.88
#